data_b55d89a094ab1cc2d5c13342ffb0c44b
#
_entry.id   b55d89a094ab1cc2d5c13342ffb0c44b
#
_cell.length_a   1.000
_cell.length_b   1.000
_cell.length_c   1.000
_cell.angle_alpha   90.00
_cell.angle_beta   90.00
_cell.angle_gamma   90.00
#
_symmetry.space_group_name_H-M   'P 1'
#
loop_
_entity.id
_entity.type
_entity.pdbx_description
1 polymer ?
#
loop_
_entity_poly.entity_id
_entity_poly.type
_entity_poly.pdbx_seq_one_letter_code
_entity_poly.pdbx_strand_id
1 'polypeptide(L)'
;MGVGTTLLDDLRTAGQDGAPHGTFRVRETNGVLDVAIVLRPAVGMAFLMAVPHACSLGVRDVLLGMGAVGVGVAWPYGACGAGGTVVTIQTCAGYGGGMFVVCDASVDLSPVEGVALPSAEELGEAMAAGIVARVDAWAAGISAAGPGATPLGPILADYYDALALMDADVEVVYPNGRVFCRGRLAGIDVWGHATVRTSLGGEIEIAPEQASIRAAE
;
A
#
# COMPACT_ATOMS: atom_id res chain seq x y z
N MET A 1 -24.79 4.84 -20.77
CA MET A 1 -23.51 5.35 -20.30
C MET A 1 -22.62 4.15 -20.01
N GLY A 2 -21.59 3.91 -20.85
CA GLY A 2 -20.65 2.82 -20.60
C GLY A 2 -19.89 3.13 -19.32
N VAL A 3 -19.84 2.19 -18.39
CA VAL A 3 -18.93 2.23 -17.24
C VAL A 3 -17.53 2.18 -17.85
N GLY A 4 -16.78 3.29 -17.79
CA GLY A 4 -15.39 3.30 -18.25
C GLY A 4 -14.61 2.28 -17.46
N THR A 5 -13.81 1.46 -18.14
CA THR A 5 -12.91 0.48 -17.51
C THR A 5 -11.93 1.21 -16.60
N THR A 6 -11.71 0.71 -15.40
CA THR A 6 -10.70 1.26 -14.48
C THR A 6 -9.30 0.87 -14.95
N LEU A 7 -8.25 1.62 -14.55
CA LEU A 7 -6.87 1.22 -14.82
C LEU A 7 -6.55 -0.16 -14.24
N LEU A 8 -7.08 -0.45 -13.06
CA LEU A 8 -6.97 -1.76 -12.42
C LEU A 8 -7.50 -2.88 -13.33
N ASP A 9 -8.67 -2.70 -13.97
CA ASP A 9 -9.27 -3.68 -14.87
C ASP A 9 -8.46 -3.84 -16.16
N ASP A 10 -7.96 -2.74 -16.71
CA ASP A 10 -7.12 -2.75 -17.91
C ASP A 10 -5.83 -3.54 -17.66
N LEU A 11 -5.16 -3.28 -16.52
CA LEU A 11 -3.92 -3.97 -16.16
C LEU A 11 -4.17 -5.42 -15.71
N ARG A 12 -5.33 -5.72 -15.12
CA ARG A 12 -5.73 -7.09 -14.82
C ARG A 12 -5.85 -7.92 -16.10
N THR A 13 -6.49 -7.36 -17.13
CA THR A 13 -6.57 -8.00 -18.45
C THR A 13 -5.19 -8.19 -19.06
N ALA A 14 -4.34 -7.15 -19.06
CA ALA A 14 -2.98 -7.26 -19.53
C ALA A 14 -2.17 -8.33 -18.77
N GLY A 15 -2.33 -8.42 -17.44
CA GLY A 15 -1.71 -9.46 -16.64
C GLY A 15 -2.18 -10.88 -16.98
N GLN A 16 -3.47 -11.06 -17.30
CA GLN A 16 -4.02 -12.32 -17.79
C GLN A 16 -3.43 -12.71 -19.15
N ASP A 17 -3.20 -11.71 -20.01
CA ASP A 17 -2.60 -11.88 -21.34
C ASP A 17 -1.07 -12.02 -21.29
N GLY A 18 -0.48 -12.07 -20.09
CA GLY A 18 0.95 -12.33 -19.91
C GLY A 18 1.84 -11.10 -19.90
N ALA A 19 1.31 -9.90 -19.65
CA ALA A 19 2.13 -8.69 -19.52
C ALA A 19 3.28 -8.92 -18.51
N PRO A 20 4.52 -8.45 -18.84
CA PRO A 20 5.68 -8.61 -17.99
C PRO A 20 5.53 -7.94 -16.61
N HIS A 21 6.32 -8.41 -15.66
CA HIS A 21 6.53 -7.72 -14.37
C HIS A 21 7.00 -6.27 -14.59
N GLY A 22 6.42 -5.32 -13.85
CA GLY A 22 6.73 -3.89 -14.00
C GLY A 22 5.98 -3.19 -15.14
N THR A 23 5.13 -3.88 -15.91
CA THR A 23 4.25 -3.21 -16.87
C THR A 23 3.30 -2.28 -16.13
N PHE A 24 3.30 -1.00 -16.47
CA PHE A 24 2.44 -0.01 -15.79
C PHE A 24 1.69 0.89 -16.77
N ARG A 25 0.68 1.57 -16.26
CA ARG A 25 -0.07 2.65 -16.93
C ARG A 25 -0.38 3.75 -15.94
N VAL A 26 -0.52 4.95 -16.47
CA VAL A 26 -0.81 6.16 -15.69
C VAL A 26 -2.07 6.81 -16.24
N ARG A 27 -2.88 7.37 -15.36
CA ARG A 27 -4.04 8.20 -15.71
C ARG A 27 -4.19 9.32 -14.69
N GLU A 28 -4.24 10.54 -15.14
CA GLU A 28 -4.57 11.69 -14.30
C GLU A 28 -6.03 12.09 -14.52
N THR A 29 -6.75 12.28 -13.43
CA THR A 29 -8.14 12.72 -13.47
C THR A 29 -8.43 13.61 -12.26
N ASN A 30 -8.80 14.87 -12.50
CA ASN A 30 -9.20 15.84 -11.46
C ASN A 30 -8.17 16.00 -10.31
N GLY A 31 -6.86 16.03 -10.62
CA GLY A 31 -5.79 16.19 -9.63
C GLY A 31 -5.45 14.91 -8.86
N VAL A 32 -6.00 13.78 -9.26
CA VAL A 32 -5.61 12.46 -8.77
C VAL A 32 -4.85 11.73 -9.87
N LEU A 33 -3.69 11.19 -9.54
CA LEU A 33 -2.87 10.37 -10.42
C LEU A 33 -3.04 8.90 -10.04
N ASP A 34 -3.64 8.12 -10.92
CA ASP A 34 -3.71 6.67 -10.80
C ASP A 34 -2.52 6.03 -11.51
N VAL A 35 -1.82 5.14 -10.82
CA VAL A 35 -0.67 4.37 -11.34
C VAL A 35 -0.95 2.89 -11.11
N ALA A 36 -1.33 2.17 -12.15
CA ALA A 36 -1.57 0.74 -12.08
C ALA A 36 -0.38 -0.06 -12.63
N ILE A 37 0.02 -1.15 -11.94
CA ILE A 37 1.25 -1.89 -12.21
C ILE A 37 1.00 -3.39 -12.12
N VAL A 38 1.49 -4.16 -13.09
CA VAL A 38 1.52 -5.63 -13.05
C VAL A 38 2.77 -6.10 -12.30
N LEU A 39 2.59 -6.83 -11.23
CA LEU A 39 3.66 -7.38 -10.40
C LEU A 39 3.64 -8.92 -10.49
N ARG A 40 4.81 -9.55 -10.63
CA ARG A 40 4.96 -11.00 -10.71
C ARG A 40 6.03 -11.48 -9.74
N PRO A 41 5.81 -11.29 -8.40
CA PRO A 41 6.81 -11.73 -7.42
C PRO A 41 6.95 -13.25 -7.44
N ALA A 42 8.19 -13.74 -7.42
CA ALA A 42 8.50 -15.17 -7.42
C ALA A 42 8.33 -15.80 -6.02
N VAL A 43 7.11 -15.73 -5.48
CA VAL A 43 6.75 -16.24 -4.15
C VAL A 43 5.49 -17.11 -4.20
N GLY A 44 5.26 -17.91 -3.17
CA GLY A 44 4.01 -18.68 -3.05
C GLY A 44 2.78 -17.79 -2.81
N MET A 45 1.60 -18.26 -3.22
CA MET A 45 0.34 -17.52 -3.13
C MET A 45 0.03 -17.00 -1.72
N ALA A 46 0.39 -17.76 -0.68
CA ALA A 46 0.15 -17.37 0.71
C ALA A 46 0.87 -16.08 1.14
N PHE A 47 1.92 -15.68 0.42
CA PHE A 47 2.66 -14.45 0.70
C PHE A 47 2.08 -13.22 0.01
N LEU A 48 1.23 -13.38 -1.02
CA LEU A 48 0.74 -12.25 -1.83
C LEU A 48 -0.06 -11.21 -1.03
N MET A 49 -0.57 -11.58 0.13
CA MET A 49 -1.24 -10.65 1.04
C MET A 49 -0.30 -9.52 1.54
N ALA A 50 1.01 -9.72 1.49
CA ALA A 50 1.99 -8.70 1.88
C ALA A 50 2.35 -7.72 0.74
N VAL A 51 1.97 -8.02 -0.51
CA VAL A 51 2.28 -7.15 -1.67
C VAL A 51 1.80 -5.71 -1.46
N PRO A 52 0.55 -5.42 -1.02
CA PRO A 52 0.12 -4.03 -0.82
C PRO A 52 0.92 -3.30 0.27
N HIS A 53 1.45 -4.01 1.28
CA HIS A 53 2.33 -3.41 2.29
C HIS A 53 3.70 -3.03 1.68
N ALA A 54 4.28 -3.91 0.85
CA ALA A 54 5.52 -3.60 0.12
C ALA A 54 5.32 -2.43 -0.86
N CYS A 55 4.17 -2.38 -1.55
CA CYS A 55 3.80 -1.26 -2.42
C CYS A 55 3.71 0.07 -1.63
N SER A 56 3.13 0.04 -0.43
CA SER A 56 3.02 1.24 0.45
C SER A 56 4.39 1.79 0.82
N LEU A 57 5.35 0.92 1.13
CA LEU A 57 6.74 1.33 1.37
C LEU A 57 7.37 1.92 0.11
N GLY A 58 7.16 1.30 -1.06
CA GLY A 58 7.69 1.79 -2.33
C GLY A 58 7.20 3.20 -2.67
N VAL A 59 5.91 3.44 -2.52
CA VAL A 59 5.31 4.77 -2.71
C VAL A 59 5.87 5.80 -1.73
N ARG A 60 5.95 5.44 -0.44
CA ARG A 60 6.52 6.32 0.60
C ARG A 60 7.95 6.70 0.27
N ASP A 61 8.78 5.76 -0.13
CA ASP A 61 10.18 6.00 -0.46
C ASP A 61 10.33 6.98 -1.63
N VAL A 62 9.48 6.87 -2.65
CA VAL A 62 9.46 7.81 -3.78
C VAL A 62 9.09 9.22 -3.30
N LEU A 63 8.05 9.36 -2.49
CA LEU A 63 7.64 10.68 -1.96
C LEU A 63 8.75 11.31 -1.12
N LEU A 64 9.40 10.54 -0.25
CA LEU A 64 10.54 11.02 0.55
C LEU A 64 11.73 11.40 -0.35
N GLY A 65 12.01 10.61 -1.39
CA GLY A 65 13.06 10.90 -2.37
C GLY A 65 12.81 12.20 -3.15
N MET A 66 11.55 12.60 -3.30
CA MET A 66 11.13 13.88 -3.90
C MET A 66 11.15 15.06 -2.89
N GLY A 67 11.52 14.81 -1.64
CA GLY A 67 11.62 15.84 -0.62
C GLY A 67 10.34 16.03 0.22
N ALA A 68 9.34 15.15 0.08
CA ALA A 68 8.17 15.19 0.96
C ALA A 68 8.57 14.99 2.43
N VAL A 69 8.04 15.83 3.31
CA VAL A 69 8.35 15.78 4.75
C VAL A 69 7.15 15.21 5.51
N GLY A 70 7.41 14.35 6.48
CA GLY A 70 6.37 13.81 7.37
C GLY A 70 5.42 12.83 6.70
N VAL A 71 5.82 12.22 5.58
CA VAL A 71 5.03 11.16 4.93
C VAL A 71 5.34 9.82 5.59
N GLY A 72 4.30 9.16 6.06
CA GLY A 72 4.34 7.81 6.60
C GLY A 72 3.39 6.87 5.87
N VAL A 73 3.47 5.59 6.22
CA VAL A 73 2.54 4.58 5.73
C VAL A 73 1.20 4.71 6.46
N ALA A 74 0.12 4.72 5.71
CA ALA A 74 -1.24 4.61 6.23
C ALA A 74 -1.65 3.13 6.31
N TRP A 75 -1.98 2.63 7.49
CA TRP A 75 -2.51 1.27 7.63
C TRP A 75 -3.96 1.21 7.11
N PRO A 76 -4.39 0.17 6.38
CA PRO A 76 -3.58 -0.99 6.01
C PRO A 76 -2.66 -0.76 4.79
N TYR A 77 -3.04 0.07 3.81
CA TYR A 77 -2.30 0.23 2.56
C TYR A 77 -2.37 1.67 2.06
N GLY A 78 -1.22 2.27 1.84
CA GLY A 78 -1.11 3.60 1.28
C GLY A 78 -0.08 4.47 1.99
N ALA A 79 -0.19 5.77 1.78
CA ALA A 79 0.65 6.77 2.44
C ALA A 79 -0.20 7.94 2.92
N CYS A 80 0.20 8.54 4.03
CA CYS A 80 -0.42 9.76 4.56
C CYS A 80 0.65 10.75 5.02
N GLY A 81 0.28 12.01 5.01
CA GLY A 81 1.07 13.11 5.55
C GLY A 81 0.26 13.91 6.57
N ALA A 82 0.77 15.07 6.99
CA ALA A 82 0.10 15.95 7.95
C ALA A 82 -1.31 16.39 7.50
N GLY A 83 -1.52 16.51 6.19
CA GLY A 83 -2.82 16.89 5.58
C GLY A 83 -3.81 15.74 5.38
N GLY A 84 -3.46 14.51 5.73
CA GLY A 84 -4.31 13.34 5.56
C GLY A 84 -3.74 12.31 4.57
N THR A 85 -4.64 11.51 3.97
CA THR A 85 -4.24 10.46 3.01
C THR A 85 -3.70 11.09 1.72
N VAL A 86 -2.51 10.68 1.33
CA VAL A 86 -1.82 11.11 0.10
C VAL A 86 -1.95 10.04 -0.99
N VAL A 87 -1.83 8.77 -0.60
CA VAL A 87 -1.95 7.65 -1.54
C VAL A 87 -2.82 6.56 -0.94
N THR A 88 -3.76 6.07 -1.75
CA THR A 88 -4.48 4.84 -1.49
C THR A 88 -4.01 3.73 -2.41
N ILE A 89 -3.91 2.50 -1.91
CA ILE A 89 -3.47 1.35 -2.67
C ILE A 89 -4.58 0.30 -2.70
N GLN A 90 -4.87 -0.19 -3.90
CA GLN A 90 -5.73 -1.35 -4.13
C GLN A 90 -4.92 -2.42 -4.88
N THR A 91 -5.18 -3.68 -4.58
CA THR A 91 -4.54 -4.78 -5.29
C THR A 91 -5.55 -5.84 -5.68
N CYS A 92 -5.32 -6.46 -6.83
CA CYS A 92 -6.03 -7.67 -7.20
C CYS A 92 -5.05 -8.72 -7.72
N ALA A 93 -5.21 -9.97 -7.26
CA ALA A 93 -4.42 -11.09 -7.76
C ALA A 93 -5.14 -11.79 -8.93
N GLY A 94 -4.35 -12.39 -9.82
CA GLY A 94 -4.84 -13.14 -10.95
C GLY A 94 -3.86 -14.21 -11.42
N TYR A 95 -4.28 -14.96 -12.43
CA TYR A 95 -3.47 -15.99 -13.06
C TYR A 95 -3.55 -15.84 -14.57
N GLY A 96 -2.37 -15.82 -15.22
CA GLY A 96 -2.21 -15.70 -16.66
C GLY A 96 -0.72 -15.66 -16.98
N GLY A 97 -0.19 -16.68 -17.67
CA GLY A 97 1.27 -16.83 -17.84
C GLY A 97 2.03 -16.99 -16.51
N GLY A 98 1.34 -17.48 -15.46
CA GLY A 98 1.79 -17.51 -14.07
C GLY A 98 0.95 -16.59 -13.19
N MET A 99 1.23 -16.61 -11.88
CA MET A 99 0.55 -15.75 -10.90
C MET A 99 0.99 -14.29 -11.04
N PHE A 100 0.07 -13.35 -10.89
CA PHE A 100 0.37 -11.92 -10.88
C PHE A 100 -0.53 -11.18 -9.87
N VAL A 101 -0.09 -9.99 -9.50
CA VAL A 101 -0.87 -9.01 -8.75
C VAL A 101 -0.87 -7.70 -9.53
N VAL A 102 -2.01 -7.07 -9.69
CA VAL A 102 -2.07 -5.67 -10.11
C VAL A 102 -2.16 -4.81 -8.87
N CYS A 103 -1.26 -3.86 -8.74
CA CYS A 103 -1.31 -2.79 -7.76
C CYS A 103 -1.81 -1.53 -8.46
N ASP A 104 -2.82 -0.87 -7.91
CA ASP A 104 -3.31 0.43 -8.33
C ASP A 104 -3.11 1.42 -7.18
N ALA A 105 -2.25 2.42 -7.40
CA ALA A 105 -1.93 3.47 -6.46
C ALA A 105 -2.56 4.78 -6.94
N SER A 106 -3.57 5.27 -6.22
CA SER A 106 -4.21 6.57 -6.46
C SER A 106 -3.55 7.62 -5.59
N VAL A 107 -2.85 8.57 -6.21
CA VAL A 107 -2.08 9.64 -5.57
C VAL A 107 -2.89 10.94 -5.62
N ASP A 108 -3.28 11.48 -4.47
CA ASP A 108 -3.81 12.83 -4.36
C ASP A 108 -2.65 13.82 -4.28
N LEU A 109 -2.54 14.66 -5.32
CA LEU A 109 -1.43 15.61 -5.46
C LEU A 109 -1.60 16.87 -4.60
N SER A 110 -2.78 17.07 -4.00
CA SER A 110 -3.11 18.29 -3.24
C SER A 110 -2.51 18.35 -1.83
N PRO A 111 -2.35 17.23 -1.06
CA PRO A 111 -1.91 17.29 0.34
C PRO A 111 -0.39 17.28 0.55
N VAL A 112 0.43 17.20 -0.52
CA VAL A 112 1.89 17.08 -0.40
C VAL A 112 2.52 18.46 -0.33
N GLU A 113 2.70 19.00 0.88
CA GLU A 113 3.37 20.29 1.09
C GLU A 113 4.88 20.20 0.79
N GLY A 114 5.41 21.24 0.18
CA GLY A 114 6.86 21.44 -0.01
C GLY A 114 7.48 20.68 -1.18
N VAL A 115 6.70 19.90 -1.93
CA VAL A 115 7.19 19.16 -3.09
C VAL A 115 6.76 19.86 -4.37
N ALA A 116 7.74 20.24 -5.20
CA ALA A 116 7.46 20.53 -6.61
C ALA A 116 7.22 19.19 -7.31
N LEU A 117 5.95 18.86 -7.53
CA LEU A 117 5.61 17.60 -8.21
C LEU A 117 6.11 17.64 -9.65
N PRO A 118 6.76 16.59 -10.14
CA PRO A 118 7.10 16.44 -11.55
C PRO A 118 5.83 16.28 -12.39
N SER A 119 5.98 16.12 -13.71
CA SER A 119 4.84 15.79 -14.56
C SER A 119 4.17 14.48 -14.09
N ALA A 120 2.90 14.30 -14.43
CA ALA A 120 2.16 13.07 -14.10
C ALA A 120 2.86 11.81 -14.63
N GLU A 121 3.48 11.91 -15.80
CA GLU A 121 4.24 10.81 -16.42
C GLU A 121 5.50 10.48 -15.59
N GLU A 122 6.32 11.48 -15.26
CA GLU A 122 7.54 11.31 -14.46
C GLU A 122 7.23 10.79 -13.05
N LEU A 123 6.15 11.30 -12.42
CA LEU A 123 5.70 10.80 -11.12
C LEU A 123 5.22 9.34 -11.22
N GLY A 124 4.46 9.02 -12.26
CA GLY A 124 3.99 7.66 -12.52
C GLY A 124 5.13 6.66 -12.74
N GLU A 125 6.15 7.04 -13.52
CA GLU A 125 7.36 6.23 -13.70
C GLU A 125 8.12 6.02 -12.40
N ALA A 126 8.30 7.07 -11.61
CA ALA A 126 8.98 6.98 -10.32
C ALA A 126 8.21 6.08 -9.33
N MET A 127 6.88 6.24 -9.25
CA MET A 127 6.02 5.38 -8.42
C MET A 127 6.09 3.92 -8.85
N ALA A 128 6.00 3.64 -10.16
CA ALA A 128 6.12 2.29 -10.68
C ALA A 128 7.47 1.67 -10.34
N ALA A 129 8.57 2.40 -10.54
CA ALA A 129 9.91 1.93 -10.22
C ALA A 129 10.10 1.67 -8.73
N GLY A 130 9.62 2.57 -7.86
CA GLY A 130 9.71 2.42 -6.41
C GLY A 130 8.91 1.21 -5.88
N ILE A 131 7.70 1.02 -6.39
CA ILE A 131 6.86 -0.14 -6.05
C ILE A 131 7.54 -1.44 -6.49
N VAL A 132 8.01 -1.52 -7.73
CA VAL A 132 8.72 -2.70 -8.26
C VAL A 132 9.93 -3.02 -7.40
N ALA A 133 10.78 -2.02 -7.10
CA ALA A 133 11.99 -2.22 -6.31
C ALA A 133 11.69 -2.78 -4.91
N ARG A 134 10.65 -2.27 -4.22
CA ARG A 134 10.27 -2.76 -2.89
C ARG A 134 9.66 -4.16 -2.93
N VAL A 135 8.83 -4.47 -3.93
CA VAL A 135 8.25 -5.80 -4.10
C VAL A 135 9.32 -6.84 -4.43
N ASP A 136 10.31 -6.50 -5.26
CA ASP A 136 11.41 -7.40 -5.59
C ASP A 136 12.32 -7.65 -4.37
N ALA A 137 12.64 -6.61 -3.61
CA ALA A 137 13.43 -6.74 -2.39
C ALA A 137 12.69 -7.61 -1.35
N TRP A 138 11.39 -7.40 -1.17
CA TRP A 138 10.56 -8.23 -0.31
C TRP A 138 10.52 -9.70 -0.76
N ALA A 139 10.30 -9.96 -2.06
CA ALA A 139 10.26 -11.31 -2.61
C ALA A 139 11.60 -12.05 -2.43
N ALA A 140 12.72 -11.33 -2.62
CA ALA A 140 14.05 -11.85 -2.33
C ALA A 140 14.22 -12.19 -0.83
N GLY A 141 13.71 -11.36 0.06
CA GLY A 141 13.70 -11.59 1.50
C GLY A 141 12.89 -12.83 1.90
N ILE A 142 11.71 -13.04 1.31
CA ILE A 142 10.90 -14.26 1.48
C ILE A 142 11.71 -15.49 1.07
N SER A 143 12.35 -15.44 -0.10
CA SER A 143 13.16 -16.54 -0.62
C SER A 143 14.35 -16.85 0.29
N ALA A 144 15.02 -15.83 0.83
CA ALA A 144 16.15 -15.97 1.74
C ALA A 144 15.76 -16.57 3.10
N ALA A 145 14.57 -16.22 3.62
CA ALA A 145 14.07 -16.74 4.89
C ALA A 145 13.66 -18.24 4.82
N GLY A 146 13.40 -18.76 3.62
CA GLY A 146 13.08 -20.16 3.40
C GLY A 146 11.81 -20.63 4.12
N PRO A 147 11.80 -21.86 4.69
CA PRO A 147 10.60 -22.44 5.31
C PRO A 147 10.03 -21.67 6.52
N GLY A 148 10.84 -20.79 7.12
CA GLY A 148 10.42 -19.93 8.23
C GLY A 148 9.88 -18.57 7.81
N ALA A 149 9.74 -18.30 6.49
CA ALA A 149 9.25 -17.03 5.99
C ALA A 149 7.83 -16.73 6.48
N THR A 150 7.61 -15.48 6.85
CA THR A 150 6.28 -14.93 7.13
C THR A 150 5.98 -13.79 6.15
N PRO A 151 4.70 -13.50 5.84
CA PRO A 151 4.36 -12.55 4.76
C PRO A 151 5.04 -11.19 4.89
N LEU A 152 4.98 -10.55 6.04
CA LEU A 152 5.63 -9.26 6.29
C LEU A 152 7.07 -9.39 6.83
N GLY A 153 7.53 -10.58 7.20
CA GLY A 153 8.82 -10.76 7.87
C GLY A 153 9.96 -9.93 7.29
N PRO A 154 10.21 -9.97 5.97
CA PRO A 154 11.31 -9.22 5.34
C PRO A 154 11.19 -7.68 5.42
N ILE A 155 9.98 -7.15 5.60
CA ILE A 155 9.69 -5.72 5.59
C ILE A 155 9.06 -5.22 6.88
N LEU A 156 8.86 -6.09 7.88
CA LEU A 156 8.09 -5.76 9.08
C LEU A 156 8.69 -4.58 9.85
N ALA A 157 10.00 -4.56 10.03
CA ALA A 157 10.69 -3.48 10.72
C ALA A 157 10.53 -2.14 9.96
N ASP A 158 10.81 -2.13 8.67
CA ASP A 158 10.66 -0.95 7.82
C ASP A 158 9.21 -0.44 7.82
N TYR A 159 8.25 -1.37 7.77
CA TYR A 159 6.84 -1.02 7.76
C TYR A 159 6.38 -0.45 9.11
N TYR A 160 6.82 -1.04 10.21
CA TYR A 160 6.56 -0.57 11.57
C TYR A 160 7.10 0.84 11.79
N ASP A 161 8.36 1.07 11.41
CA ASP A 161 9.02 2.39 11.55
C ASP A 161 8.41 3.46 10.62
N ALA A 162 7.76 3.02 9.54
CA ALA A 162 7.10 3.91 8.58
C ALA A 162 5.65 4.26 8.95
N LEU A 163 5.02 3.55 9.90
CA LEU A 163 3.62 3.78 10.25
C LEU A 163 3.41 5.19 10.82
N ALA A 164 2.61 6.00 10.14
CA ALA A 164 2.40 7.40 10.50
C ALA A 164 1.68 7.58 11.86
N LEU A 165 0.81 6.64 12.22
CA LEU A 165 -0.01 6.70 13.44
C LEU A 165 0.46 5.73 14.53
N MET A 166 1.71 5.24 14.43
CA MET A 166 2.28 4.40 15.49
C MET A 166 2.32 5.15 16.80
N ASP A 167 1.86 4.51 17.87
CA ASP A 167 1.72 5.09 19.21
C ASP A 167 0.78 6.31 19.30
N ALA A 168 0.00 6.62 18.28
CA ALA A 168 -1.01 7.67 18.29
C ALA A 168 -2.39 7.16 18.74
N ASP A 169 -3.23 8.09 19.21
CA ASP A 169 -4.63 7.82 19.43
C ASP A 169 -5.38 7.75 18.10
N VAL A 170 -6.12 6.66 17.91
CA VAL A 170 -6.72 6.32 16.62
C VAL A 170 -8.18 5.91 16.73
N GLU A 171 -8.88 6.09 15.63
CA GLU A 171 -10.18 5.45 15.37
C GLU A 171 -10.01 4.32 14.37
N VAL A 172 -10.58 3.16 14.70
CA VAL A 172 -10.76 2.03 13.79
C VAL A 172 -12.08 2.20 13.08
N VAL A 173 -12.05 2.23 11.74
CA VAL A 173 -13.20 2.58 10.92
C VAL A 173 -13.54 1.46 9.95
N TYR A 174 -14.74 0.94 10.02
CA TYR A 174 -15.24 -0.04 9.05
C TYR A 174 -15.40 0.56 7.64
N PRO A 175 -15.45 -0.28 6.58
CA PRO A 175 -15.64 0.20 5.21
C PRO A 175 -16.90 1.06 4.97
N ASN A 176 -17.92 0.92 5.84
CA ASN A 176 -19.13 1.74 5.80
C ASN A 176 -18.98 3.10 6.52
N GLY A 177 -17.78 3.47 6.96
CA GLY A 177 -17.49 4.72 7.65
C GLY A 177 -17.80 4.72 9.16
N ARG A 178 -18.36 3.64 9.72
CA ARG A 178 -18.69 3.57 11.16
C ARG A 178 -17.44 3.30 11.99
N VAL A 179 -17.23 4.09 13.04
CA VAL A 179 -16.17 3.83 14.01
C VAL A 179 -16.51 2.56 14.80
N PHE A 180 -15.59 1.60 14.77
CA PHE A 180 -15.69 0.34 15.52
C PHE A 180 -15.22 0.53 16.96
N CYS A 181 -14.01 1.08 17.13
CA CYS A 181 -13.45 1.38 18.43
C CYS A 181 -12.46 2.54 18.35
N ARG A 182 -12.09 3.06 19.52
CA ARG A 182 -11.01 4.04 19.72
C ARG A 182 -9.96 3.45 20.64
N GLY A 183 -8.71 3.81 20.39
CA GLY A 183 -7.59 3.35 21.18
C GLY A 183 -6.27 3.89 20.66
N ARG A 184 -5.18 3.25 21.07
CA ARG A 184 -3.83 3.58 20.60
C ARG A 184 -3.32 2.49 19.70
N LEU A 185 -2.79 2.85 18.53
CA LEU A 185 -2.13 1.88 17.65
C LEU A 185 -0.85 1.39 18.33
N ALA A 186 -0.81 0.12 18.70
CA ALA A 186 0.23 -0.47 19.53
C ALA A 186 1.20 -1.36 18.73
N GLY A 187 0.83 -1.78 17.53
CA GLY A 187 1.68 -2.64 16.74
C GLY A 187 1.03 -3.17 15.48
N ILE A 188 1.83 -3.95 14.76
CA ILE A 188 1.42 -4.72 13.59
C ILE A 188 2.15 -6.07 13.63
N ASP A 189 1.48 -7.14 13.26
CA ASP A 189 2.04 -8.48 13.24
C ASP A 189 2.63 -8.85 11.86
N VAL A 190 3.20 -10.06 11.78
CA VAL A 190 3.80 -10.61 10.55
C VAL A 190 2.78 -10.90 9.43
N TRP A 191 1.49 -10.83 9.72
CA TRP A 191 0.38 -11.00 8.78
C TRP A 191 -0.22 -9.66 8.34
N GLY A 192 0.23 -8.56 8.93
CA GLY A 192 -0.29 -7.21 8.66
C GLY A 192 -1.48 -6.81 9.53
N HIS A 193 -1.85 -7.62 10.54
CA HIS A 193 -2.90 -7.23 11.46
C HIS A 193 -2.43 -6.10 12.38
N ALA A 194 -3.27 -5.09 12.57
CA ALA A 194 -2.99 -4.02 13.51
C ALA A 194 -3.46 -4.39 14.91
N THR A 195 -2.65 -4.10 15.92
CA THR A 195 -3.03 -4.20 17.33
C THR A 195 -3.39 -2.81 17.84
N VAL A 196 -4.62 -2.65 18.31
CA VAL A 196 -5.10 -1.40 18.96
C VAL A 196 -5.38 -1.65 20.43
N ARG A 197 -4.70 -0.90 21.29
CA ARG A 197 -4.93 -0.92 22.73
C ARG A 197 -6.06 0.04 23.07
N THR A 198 -7.17 -0.50 23.57
CA THR A 198 -8.35 0.30 23.93
C THR A 198 -8.17 1.02 25.24
N SER A 199 -8.96 2.07 25.47
CA SER A 199 -8.98 2.82 26.74
C SER A 199 -9.37 1.98 27.96
N LEU A 200 -9.99 0.82 27.76
CA LEU A 200 -10.36 -0.13 28.81
C LEU A 200 -9.23 -1.12 29.15
N GLY A 201 -8.04 -0.97 28.52
CA GLY A 201 -6.86 -1.80 28.76
C GLY A 201 -6.84 -3.14 28.03
N GLY A 202 -7.81 -3.41 27.15
CA GLY A 202 -7.82 -4.57 26.27
C GLY A 202 -7.08 -4.28 24.95
N GLU A 203 -6.55 -5.33 24.30
CA GLU A 203 -6.00 -5.26 22.96
C GLU A 203 -6.96 -5.90 21.99
N ILE A 204 -7.09 -5.28 20.81
CA ILE A 204 -7.93 -5.76 19.70
C ILE A 204 -7.01 -5.91 18.50
N GLU A 205 -7.05 -7.08 17.90
CA GLU A 205 -6.40 -7.39 16.61
C GLU A 205 -7.39 -7.14 15.47
N ILE A 206 -6.92 -6.47 14.40
CA ILE A 206 -7.76 -6.05 13.28
C ILE A 206 -7.04 -6.46 11.99
N ALA A 207 -7.72 -7.27 11.19
CA ALA A 207 -7.20 -7.64 9.87
C ALA A 207 -7.39 -6.50 8.86
N PRO A 208 -6.49 -6.37 7.87
CA PRO A 208 -6.52 -5.32 6.85
C PRO A 208 -7.85 -5.22 6.07
N GLU A 209 -8.54 -6.34 5.89
CA GLU A 209 -9.81 -6.41 5.15
C GLU A 209 -11.01 -5.93 5.97
N GLN A 210 -10.86 -5.82 7.29
CA GLN A 210 -11.96 -5.52 8.21
C GLN A 210 -12.19 -4.01 8.38
N ALA A 211 -11.11 -3.24 8.40
CA ALA A 211 -11.19 -1.83 8.74
C ALA A 211 -9.97 -1.04 8.23
N SER A 212 -10.03 0.27 8.36
CA SER A 212 -8.90 1.19 8.26
C SER A 212 -8.69 1.89 9.60
N ILE A 213 -7.56 2.59 9.72
CA ILE A 213 -7.20 3.35 10.91
C ILE A 213 -6.97 4.81 10.50
N ARG A 214 -7.55 5.75 11.27
CA ARG A 214 -7.30 7.18 11.14
C ARG A 214 -6.97 7.80 12.50
N ALA A 215 -6.38 8.99 12.49
CA ALA A 215 -6.18 9.76 13.72
C ALA A 215 -7.52 10.00 14.43
N ALA A 216 -7.54 9.88 15.76
CA ALA A 216 -8.71 10.26 16.53
C ALA A 216 -8.86 11.79 16.50
N GLU A 217 -10.11 12.23 16.31
CA GLU A 217 -10.48 13.66 16.43
C GLU A 217 -10.59 14.10 17.89
#